data_810b0484d3d507a7d5f5a20f4078f9c6
#
_entry.id   810b0484d3d507a7d5f5a20f4078f9c6
#
_cell.length_a   1.000
_cell.length_b   1.000
_cell.length_c   1.000
_cell.angle_alpha   90.00
_cell.angle_beta   90.00
_cell.angle_gamma   90.00
#
_symmetry.space_group_name_H-M   'P 1'
#
loop_
_entity.id
_entity.type
_entity.pdbx_description
1 polymer ?
#
loop_
_entity_poly.entity_id
_entity_poly.type
_entity_poly.pdbx_seq_one_letter_code
_entity_poly.pdbx_strand_id
1 'polypeptide(L)'
;MTRDPYPSDLTDEQWALIEPMITAWKQGRVKRSATGDPGSCDLREVVNAIFYQNRTGCQWRYLPHDLPSWSAVFYYFGLWRQDGLDQRIQELLRCQVREGAKRLEDPSLVIIDTQSVRAAAGVPKATTGLDANKKVSGRKRGLAVDVLGLIIGVVVLAASVHDNAAGTALLDQVAERCGNRLEKVLVDQGFKDEVLIHGA
;
A
#
# COMPACT_ATOMS: atom_id res chain seq x y z
N MET A 1 12.92 29.10 4.05
CA MET A 1 13.95 28.60 3.11
C MET A 1 13.39 27.34 2.48
N THR A 2 13.26 27.30 1.18
CA THR A 2 12.92 26.10 0.43
C THR A 2 14.16 25.23 0.38
N ARG A 3 14.07 23.98 0.81
CA ARG A 3 15.15 22.98 0.67
C ARG A 3 15.34 22.59 -0.80
N ASP A 4 16.49 22.04 -1.14
CA ASP A 4 16.71 21.42 -2.44
C ASP A 4 15.85 20.14 -2.56
N PRO A 5 15.24 19.88 -3.74
CA PRO A 5 14.37 18.72 -3.91
C PRO A 5 15.16 17.41 -3.95
N TYR A 6 14.65 16.39 -3.30
CA TYR A 6 15.12 15.00 -3.46
C TYR A 6 14.52 14.38 -4.73
N PRO A 7 15.21 13.40 -5.35
CA PRO A 7 14.66 12.67 -6.50
C PRO A 7 13.34 11.92 -6.24
N SER A 8 12.97 11.77 -4.97
CA SER A 8 11.72 11.15 -4.52
C SER A 8 10.59 12.15 -4.29
N ASP A 9 10.85 13.44 -4.39
CA ASP A 9 9.83 14.47 -4.14
C ASP A 9 8.79 14.48 -5.26
N LEU A 10 7.56 14.80 -4.87
CA LEU A 10 6.47 14.98 -5.82
C LEU A 10 6.68 16.24 -6.66
N THR A 11 6.45 16.13 -7.98
CA THR A 11 6.28 17.29 -8.83
C THR A 11 4.97 18.03 -8.46
N ASP A 12 4.79 19.25 -8.97
CA ASP A 12 3.58 20.02 -8.72
C ASP A 12 2.35 19.32 -9.32
N GLU A 13 2.51 18.73 -10.50
CA GLU A 13 1.45 17.96 -11.16
C GLU A 13 1.08 16.70 -10.36
N GLN A 14 2.05 15.98 -9.83
CA GLN A 14 1.81 14.79 -9.00
C GLN A 14 1.12 15.18 -7.68
N TRP A 15 1.56 16.28 -7.05
CA TRP A 15 0.93 16.79 -5.85
C TRP A 15 -0.53 17.19 -6.09
N ALA A 16 -0.81 17.91 -7.18
CA ALA A 16 -2.16 18.34 -7.52
C ALA A 16 -3.17 17.19 -7.66
N LEU A 17 -2.71 15.97 -7.97
CA LEU A 17 -3.58 14.79 -8.05
C LEU A 17 -4.10 14.34 -6.68
N ILE A 18 -3.28 14.44 -5.64
CA ILE A 18 -3.58 13.89 -4.31
C ILE A 18 -3.93 14.94 -3.26
N GLU A 19 -3.52 16.19 -3.49
CA GLU A 19 -3.78 17.32 -2.58
C GLU A 19 -5.25 17.46 -2.18
N PRO A 20 -6.25 17.38 -3.10
CA PRO A 20 -7.65 17.52 -2.73
C PRO A 20 -8.10 16.50 -1.68
N MET A 21 -7.64 15.24 -1.79
CA MET A 21 -8.00 14.17 -0.84
C MET A 21 -7.35 14.40 0.53
N ILE A 22 -6.08 14.80 0.54
CA ILE A 22 -5.33 15.07 1.77
C ILE A 22 -5.91 16.29 2.49
N THR A 23 -6.24 17.33 1.73
CA THR A 23 -6.87 18.56 2.25
C THR A 23 -8.25 18.28 2.83
N ALA A 24 -9.11 17.53 2.13
CA ALA A 24 -10.43 17.14 2.61
C ALA A 24 -10.33 16.29 3.89
N TRP A 25 -9.39 15.35 3.93
CA TRP A 25 -9.11 14.56 5.13
C TRP A 25 -8.71 15.44 6.32
N LYS A 26 -7.77 16.39 6.12
CA LYS A 26 -7.32 17.32 7.15
C LYS A 26 -8.47 18.17 7.68
N GLN A 27 -9.27 18.76 6.78
CA GLN A 27 -10.43 19.57 7.14
C GLN A 27 -11.46 18.76 7.95
N GLY A 28 -11.72 17.52 7.55
CA GLY A 28 -12.60 16.62 8.26
C GLY A 28 -12.12 16.31 9.69
N ARG A 29 -10.82 16.18 9.90
CA ARG A 29 -10.24 16.00 11.25
C ARG A 29 -10.34 17.25 12.09
N VAL A 30 -10.00 18.42 11.53
CA VAL A 30 -10.10 19.72 12.23
C VAL A 30 -11.52 19.95 12.72
N LYS A 31 -12.55 19.70 11.89
CA LYS A 31 -13.97 19.84 12.27
C LYS A 31 -14.37 18.93 13.42
N ARG A 32 -13.74 17.77 13.56
CA ARG A 32 -14.01 16.81 14.66
C ARG A 32 -13.13 17.03 15.90
N SER A 33 -12.12 17.89 15.80
CA SER A 33 -11.20 18.19 16.90
C SER A 33 -11.84 19.17 17.87
N ALA A 34 -11.72 18.91 19.17
CA ALA A 34 -12.19 19.81 20.23
C ALA A 34 -11.47 21.16 20.22
N THR A 35 -10.22 21.20 19.76
CA THR A 35 -9.40 22.43 19.70
C THR A 35 -9.54 23.16 18.35
N GLY A 36 -9.97 22.46 17.30
CA GLY A 36 -10.03 23.01 15.94
C GLY A 36 -8.67 23.40 15.35
N ASP A 37 -7.55 23.01 16.00
CA ASP A 37 -6.21 23.34 15.56
C ASP A 37 -5.83 22.50 14.31
N PRO A 38 -5.54 23.15 13.16
CA PRO A 38 -5.12 22.45 11.95
C PRO A 38 -3.68 21.93 12.01
N GLY A 39 -2.87 22.37 13.01
CA GLY A 39 -1.43 22.12 13.04
C GLY A 39 -0.69 22.85 11.93
N SER A 40 0.60 23.03 12.10
CA SER A 40 1.48 23.82 11.21
C SER A 40 2.26 22.98 10.19
N CYS A 41 2.06 21.66 10.15
CA CYS A 41 2.85 20.78 9.30
C CYS A 41 2.41 20.89 7.83
N ASP A 42 3.38 21.10 6.92
CA ASP A 42 3.17 21.02 5.48
C ASP A 42 2.96 19.56 5.08
N LEU A 43 1.76 19.23 4.60
CA LEU A 43 1.39 17.86 4.27
C LEU A 43 2.04 17.37 2.97
N ARG A 44 2.41 18.26 2.04
CA ARG A 44 3.21 17.90 0.87
C ARG A 44 4.59 17.40 1.31
N GLU A 45 5.23 18.13 2.21
CA GLU A 45 6.53 17.73 2.75
C GLU A 45 6.44 16.43 3.58
N VAL A 46 5.32 16.17 4.24
CA VAL A 46 5.09 14.88 4.89
C VAL A 46 5.05 13.73 3.87
N VAL A 47 4.35 13.93 2.74
CA VAL A 47 4.32 12.93 1.66
C VAL A 47 5.71 12.73 1.05
N ASN A 48 6.43 13.82 0.79
CA ASN A 48 7.81 13.76 0.29
C ASN A 48 8.72 12.96 1.24
N ALA A 49 8.59 13.17 2.55
CA ALA A 49 9.35 12.43 3.55
C ALA A 49 9.00 10.93 3.58
N ILE A 50 7.72 10.58 3.39
CA ILE A 50 7.29 9.17 3.27
C ILE A 50 7.88 8.54 2.00
N PHE A 51 7.88 9.24 0.87
CA PHE A 51 8.48 8.75 -0.38
C PHE A 51 9.99 8.63 -0.28
N TYR A 52 10.65 9.58 0.38
CA TYR A 52 12.08 9.47 0.68
C TYR A 52 12.39 8.21 1.49
N GLN A 53 11.62 7.97 2.57
CA GLN A 53 11.77 6.77 3.40
C GLN A 53 11.55 5.48 2.59
N ASN A 54 10.49 5.44 1.76
CA ASN A 54 10.20 4.29 0.91
C ASN A 54 11.30 4.04 -0.14
N ARG A 55 11.86 5.10 -0.70
CA ARG A 55 12.90 5.01 -1.74
C ARG A 55 14.25 4.57 -1.19
N THR A 56 14.61 5.07 -0.01
CA THR A 56 15.92 4.84 0.62
C THR A 56 15.93 3.64 1.57
N GLY A 57 14.76 3.26 2.11
CA GLY A 57 14.65 2.24 3.15
C GLY A 57 15.20 2.69 4.50
N CYS A 58 15.49 3.97 4.71
CA CYS A 58 16.01 4.46 5.98
C CYS A 58 14.99 4.24 7.12
N GLN A 59 15.48 4.11 8.33
CA GLN A 59 14.60 4.11 9.51
C GLN A 59 14.01 5.52 9.69
N TRP A 60 12.77 5.62 10.20
CA TRP A 60 12.09 6.91 10.41
C TRP A 60 12.96 7.94 11.13
N ARG A 61 13.71 7.53 12.13
CA ARG A 61 14.59 8.41 12.92
C ARG A 61 15.79 8.97 12.16
N TYR A 62 16.08 8.41 10.99
CA TYR A 62 17.16 8.83 10.10
C TYR A 62 16.67 9.64 8.90
N LEU A 63 15.42 10.13 8.95
CA LEU A 63 14.97 11.12 7.97
C LEU A 63 15.87 12.37 8.03
N PRO A 64 16.23 12.95 6.88
CA PRO A 64 16.99 14.20 6.81
C PRO A 64 16.35 15.34 7.60
N HIS A 65 17.18 16.22 8.16
CA HIS A 65 16.72 17.31 9.02
C HIS A 65 16.03 18.45 8.27
N ASP A 66 16.16 18.51 6.95
CA ASP A 66 15.49 19.46 6.06
C ASP A 66 14.08 18.99 5.63
N LEU A 67 13.71 17.76 5.98
CA LEU A 67 12.34 17.25 5.92
C LEU A 67 11.62 17.48 7.27
N PRO A 68 10.29 17.39 7.33
CA PRO A 68 9.57 17.46 8.59
C PRO A 68 10.10 16.43 9.60
N SER A 69 10.01 16.75 10.90
CA SER A 69 10.52 15.85 11.95
C SER A 69 9.97 14.43 11.77
N TRP A 70 10.81 13.44 11.96
CA TRP A 70 10.44 12.02 11.80
C TRP A 70 9.19 11.64 12.60
N SER A 71 9.01 12.23 13.78
CA SER A 71 7.86 11.96 14.63
C SER A 71 6.56 12.50 14.05
N ALA A 72 6.58 13.68 13.41
CA ALA A 72 5.43 14.22 12.70
C ALA A 72 5.10 13.38 11.46
N VAL A 73 6.11 13.01 10.66
CA VAL A 73 5.91 12.15 9.49
C VAL A 73 5.32 10.80 9.88
N PHE A 74 5.88 10.16 10.91
CA PHE A 74 5.39 8.86 11.41
C PHE A 74 3.95 8.95 11.97
N TYR A 75 3.63 10.05 12.65
CA TYR A 75 2.27 10.32 13.14
C TYR A 75 1.27 10.41 11.98
N TYR A 76 1.53 11.22 10.95
CA TYR A 76 0.64 11.33 9.79
C TYR A 76 0.55 10.01 9.01
N PHE A 77 1.66 9.32 8.82
CA PHE A 77 1.68 7.99 8.21
C PHE A 77 0.76 7.00 8.94
N GLY A 78 0.83 6.97 10.28
CA GLY A 78 -0.04 6.13 11.10
C GLY A 78 -1.52 6.50 10.97
N LEU A 79 -1.84 7.79 10.99
CA LEU A 79 -3.21 8.28 10.84
C LEU A 79 -3.79 7.97 9.46
N TRP A 80 -3.03 8.21 8.39
CA TRP A 80 -3.50 7.95 7.02
C TRP A 80 -3.79 6.48 6.77
N ARG A 81 -2.96 5.59 7.31
CA ARG A 81 -3.22 4.16 7.29
C ARG A 81 -4.46 3.77 8.09
N GLN A 82 -4.64 4.35 9.28
CA GLN A 82 -5.79 4.07 10.13
C GLN A 82 -7.11 4.54 9.48
N ASP A 83 -7.09 5.71 8.85
CA ASP A 83 -8.26 6.32 8.22
C ASP A 83 -8.46 5.82 6.75
N GLY A 84 -7.61 4.93 6.23
CA GLY A 84 -7.66 4.38 4.87
C GLY A 84 -7.41 5.42 3.77
N LEU A 85 -6.77 6.54 4.09
CA LEU A 85 -6.46 7.58 3.10
C LEU A 85 -5.41 7.11 2.10
N ASP A 86 -4.39 6.39 2.56
CA ASP A 86 -3.35 5.79 1.73
C ASP A 86 -3.94 4.85 0.66
N GLN A 87 -4.91 4.03 1.03
CA GLN A 87 -5.59 3.12 0.11
C GLN A 87 -6.41 3.89 -0.94
N ARG A 88 -7.15 4.92 -0.52
CA ARG A 88 -7.93 5.76 -1.45
C ARG A 88 -7.05 6.53 -2.42
N ILE A 89 -5.89 7.03 -1.97
CA ILE A 89 -4.90 7.67 -2.86
C ILE A 89 -4.33 6.66 -3.84
N GLN A 90 -3.97 5.47 -3.37
CA GLN A 90 -3.46 4.40 -4.24
C GLN A 90 -4.49 4.02 -5.32
N GLU A 91 -5.76 3.92 -4.96
CA GLU A 91 -6.84 3.60 -5.89
C GLU A 91 -7.02 4.71 -6.95
N LEU A 92 -7.09 5.97 -6.53
CA LEU A 92 -7.14 7.11 -7.45
C LEU A 92 -5.98 7.07 -8.46
N LEU A 93 -4.75 6.90 -7.98
CA LEU A 93 -3.57 6.87 -8.84
C LEU A 93 -3.58 5.65 -9.78
N ARG A 94 -4.02 4.50 -9.30
CA ARG A 94 -4.19 3.30 -10.12
C ARG A 94 -5.17 3.55 -11.28
N CYS A 95 -6.32 4.14 -10.99
CA CYS A 95 -7.33 4.45 -12.01
C CYS A 95 -6.76 5.39 -13.07
N GLN A 96 -6.08 6.46 -12.67
CA GLN A 96 -5.47 7.41 -13.61
C GLN A 96 -4.38 6.80 -14.49
N VAL A 97 -3.53 5.94 -13.93
CA VAL A 97 -2.51 5.22 -14.72
C VAL A 97 -3.17 4.30 -15.75
N ARG A 98 -4.25 3.61 -15.36
CA ARG A 98 -5.01 2.75 -16.28
C ARG A 98 -5.66 3.53 -17.40
N GLU A 99 -6.34 4.63 -17.09
CA GLU A 99 -6.97 5.52 -18.07
C GLU A 99 -5.94 6.12 -19.02
N GLY A 100 -4.79 6.58 -18.50
CA GLY A 100 -3.66 7.04 -19.32
C GLY A 100 -3.13 5.96 -20.27
N ALA A 101 -3.21 4.69 -19.88
CA ALA A 101 -2.90 3.53 -20.74
C ALA A 101 -4.08 3.09 -21.63
N LYS A 102 -5.15 3.90 -21.74
CA LYS A 102 -6.38 3.63 -22.50
C LYS A 102 -7.09 2.34 -22.06
N ARG A 103 -7.08 2.10 -20.76
CA ARG A 103 -7.79 0.99 -20.13
C ARG A 103 -8.88 1.54 -19.23
N LEU A 104 -9.91 0.74 -19.00
CA LEU A 104 -10.95 1.10 -18.05
C LEU A 104 -10.41 1.08 -16.63
N GLU A 105 -11.00 1.88 -15.77
CA GLU A 105 -10.65 2.08 -14.37
C GLU A 105 -10.48 0.76 -13.61
N ASP A 106 -11.48 -0.12 -13.72
CA ASP A 106 -11.41 -1.45 -13.12
C ASP A 106 -10.81 -2.50 -14.06
N PRO A 107 -9.92 -3.37 -13.58
CA PRO A 107 -9.38 -4.46 -14.38
C PRO A 107 -10.37 -5.61 -14.53
N SER A 108 -10.41 -6.22 -15.70
CA SER A 108 -11.13 -7.49 -15.95
C SER A 108 -10.25 -8.72 -15.70
N LEU A 109 -8.93 -8.54 -15.59
CA LEU A 109 -7.97 -9.60 -15.32
C LEU A 109 -7.02 -9.19 -14.22
N VAL A 110 -6.83 -10.09 -13.26
CA VAL A 110 -5.93 -9.93 -12.12
C VAL A 110 -5.01 -11.14 -12.02
N ILE A 111 -3.79 -10.92 -11.60
CA ILE A 111 -2.76 -11.93 -11.37
C ILE A 111 -2.45 -11.95 -9.89
N ILE A 112 -2.50 -13.13 -9.27
CA ILE A 112 -2.18 -13.34 -7.86
C ILE A 112 -0.91 -14.19 -7.73
N ASP A 113 0.04 -13.71 -6.94
CA ASP A 113 1.27 -14.44 -6.62
C ASP A 113 1.63 -14.30 -5.14
N THR A 114 2.38 -15.28 -4.62
CA THR A 114 2.88 -15.29 -3.25
C THR A 114 4.38 -15.44 -3.18
N GLN A 115 5.00 -14.65 -2.32
CA GLN A 115 6.43 -14.70 -2.06
C GLN A 115 6.71 -14.83 -0.57
N SER A 116 7.55 -15.80 -0.19
CA SER A 116 8.07 -15.90 1.17
C SER A 116 9.31 -15.04 1.32
N VAL A 117 9.27 -14.10 2.26
CA VAL A 117 10.34 -13.13 2.54
C VAL A 117 10.96 -13.47 3.89
N ARG A 118 12.29 -13.64 3.90
CA ARG A 118 13.05 -13.93 5.12
C ARG A 118 12.90 -12.79 6.13
N ALA A 119 12.62 -13.14 7.38
CA ALA A 119 12.57 -12.18 8.47
C ALA A 119 13.97 -11.64 8.78
N ALA A 120 14.06 -10.34 9.03
CA ALA A 120 15.27 -9.73 9.57
C ALA A 120 15.50 -10.16 11.02
N ALA A 121 16.73 -10.00 11.51
CA ALA A 121 17.05 -10.22 12.90
C ALA A 121 16.19 -9.33 13.82
N GLY A 122 15.66 -9.90 14.90
CA GLY A 122 14.83 -9.19 15.86
C GLY A 122 13.33 -9.10 15.52
N VAL A 123 12.89 -9.61 14.37
CA VAL A 123 11.44 -9.70 14.07
C VAL A 123 10.78 -10.71 15.02
N PRO A 124 9.65 -10.33 15.68
CA PRO A 124 8.97 -11.21 16.62
C PRO A 124 8.53 -12.54 15.98
N LYS A 125 8.83 -13.66 16.63
CA LYS A 125 8.45 -15.00 16.16
C LYS A 125 6.93 -15.19 16.06
N ALA A 126 6.17 -14.48 16.87
CA ALA A 126 4.70 -14.54 16.86
C ALA A 126 4.08 -14.09 15.52
N THR A 127 4.81 -13.29 14.72
CA THR A 127 4.34 -12.76 13.42
C THR A 127 5.05 -13.38 12.22
N THR A 128 5.85 -14.44 12.45
CA THR A 128 6.62 -15.13 11.42
C THR A 128 6.34 -16.63 11.47
N GLY A 129 6.73 -17.35 10.42
CA GLY A 129 6.62 -18.79 10.35
C GLY A 129 7.66 -19.37 9.40
N LEU A 130 7.74 -20.70 9.31
CA LEU A 130 8.61 -21.40 8.37
C LEU A 130 7.79 -21.84 7.15
N ASP A 131 8.13 -21.36 5.97
CA ASP A 131 7.69 -21.95 4.71
C ASP A 131 8.49 -23.24 4.49
N ALA A 132 7.84 -24.39 4.71
CA ALA A 132 8.49 -25.68 4.62
C ALA A 132 8.97 -26.02 3.20
N ASN A 133 8.25 -25.56 2.17
CA ASN A 133 8.58 -25.82 0.77
C ASN A 133 9.78 -25.00 0.31
N LYS A 134 9.77 -23.70 0.61
CA LYS A 134 10.84 -22.76 0.23
C LYS A 134 11.98 -22.70 1.25
N LYS A 135 11.84 -23.38 2.42
CA LYS A 135 12.78 -23.34 3.55
C LYS A 135 13.12 -21.91 4.01
N VAL A 136 12.12 -21.03 4.00
CA VAL A 136 12.26 -19.63 4.38
C VAL A 136 11.53 -19.38 5.68
N SER A 137 12.27 -18.94 6.72
CA SER A 137 11.68 -18.45 7.96
C SER A 137 11.39 -16.96 7.85
N GLY A 138 10.12 -16.58 7.94
CA GLY A 138 9.75 -15.18 7.77
C GLY A 138 8.26 -14.95 7.58
N ARG A 139 7.92 -14.09 6.63
CA ARG A 139 6.56 -13.75 6.26
C ARG A 139 6.27 -14.09 4.81
N LYS A 140 5.05 -14.47 4.53
CA LYS A 140 4.50 -14.64 3.19
C LYS A 140 3.82 -13.35 2.79
N ARG A 141 4.21 -12.79 1.65
CA ARG A 141 3.56 -11.64 1.02
C ARG A 141 2.79 -12.15 -0.19
N GLY A 142 1.49 -11.96 -0.21
CA GLY A 142 0.65 -12.15 -1.37
C GLY A 142 0.37 -10.82 -2.03
N LEU A 143 0.39 -10.78 -3.34
CA LEU A 143 0.09 -9.62 -4.17
C LEU A 143 -0.97 -10.00 -5.20
N ALA A 144 -1.95 -9.12 -5.38
CA ALA A 144 -2.85 -9.13 -6.52
C ALA A 144 -2.54 -7.89 -7.37
N VAL A 145 -2.21 -8.10 -8.64
CA VAL A 145 -1.86 -7.04 -9.58
C VAL A 145 -2.66 -7.16 -10.87
N ASP A 146 -2.85 -6.05 -11.56
CA ASP A 146 -3.43 -6.06 -12.91
C ASP A 146 -2.36 -6.33 -13.99
N VAL A 147 -2.76 -6.32 -15.24
CA VAL A 147 -1.87 -6.55 -16.40
C VAL A 147 -0.80 -5.46 -16.59
N LEU A 148 -0.94 -4.31 -15.94
CA LEU A 148 0.06 -3.24 -15.92
C LEU A 148 1.02 -3.37 -14.73
N GLY A 149 0.84 -4.39 -13.87
CA GLY A 149 1.60 -4.57 -12.65
C GLY A 149 1.15 -3.65 -11.49
N LEU A 150 -0.01 -2.98 -11.63
CA LEU A 150 -0.54 -2.10 -10.60
C LEU A 150 -1.17 -2.93 -9.48
N ILE A 151 -0.79 -2.61 -8.23
CA ILE A 151 -1.25 -3.34 -7.06
C ILE A 151 -2.74 -3.08 -6.81
N ILE A 152 -3.52 -4.17 -6.69
CA ILE A 152 -4.92 -4.16 -6.32
C ILE A 152 -5.09 -4.60 -4.87
N GLY A 153 -4.39 -5.67 -4.48
CA GLY A 153 -4.49 -6.23 -3.14
C GLY A 153 -3.13 -6.67 -2.59
N VAL A 154 -2.98 -6.60 -1.27
CA VAL A 154 -1.78 -7.06 -0.56
C VAL A 154 -2.20 -7.75 0.72
N VAL A 155 -1.64 -8.94 0.96
CA VAL A 155 -1.74 -9.63 2.25
C VAL A 155 -0.35 -9.98 2.76
N VAL A 156 -0.17 -9.91 4.08
CA VAL A 156 1.08 -10.31 4.74
C VAL A 156 0.73 -11.26 5.87
N LEU A 157 1.20 -12.50 5.76
CA LEU A 157 0.93 -13.59 6.69
C LEU A 157 2.25 -14.18 7.22
N ALA A 158 2.18 -15.05 8.24
CA ALA A 158 3.33 -15.85 8.60
C ALA A 158 3.68 -16.81 7.44
N ALA A 159 4.97 -17.03 7.17
CA ALA A 159 5.39 -17.84 6.03
C ALA A 159 4.93 -19.32 6.12
N SER A 160 4.56 -19.78 7.31
CA SER A 160 3.96 -21.13 7.53
C SER A 160 2.52 -21.25 7.05
N VAL A 161 1.83 -20.15 6.78
CA VAL A 161 0.45 -20.18 6.28
C VAL A 161 0.43 -20.66 4.83
N HIS A 162 -0.53 -21.53 4.50
CA HIS A 162 -0.67 -22.06 3.14
C HIS A 162 -1.01 -20.97 2.12
N ASP A 163 -0.56 -21.13 0.87
CA ASP A 163 -0.80 -20.16 -0.22
C ASP A 163 -2.30 -19.93 -0.47
N ASN A 164 -3.14 -20.95 -0.30
CA ASN A 164 -4.59 -20.82 -0.42
C ASN A 164 -5.18 -19.75 0.49
N ALA A 165 -4.75 -19.68 1.75
CA ALA A 165 -5.26 -18.65 2.67
C ALA A 165 -4.89 -17.23 2.22
N ALA A 166 -3.70 -17.05 1.65
CA ALA A 166 -3.30 -15.78 1.04
C ALA A 166 -4.14 -15.49 -0.23
N GLY A 167 -4.37 -16.51 -1.06
CA GLY A 167 -5.18 -16.45 -2.27
C GLY A 167 -6.63 -16.02 -1.97
N THR A 168 -7.28 -16.67 -1.03
CA THR A 168 -8.65 -16.33 -0.60
C THR A 168 -8.75 -14.89 -0.11
N ALA A 169 -7.86 -14.48 0.80
CA ALA A 169 -7.85 -13.10 1.30
C ALA A 169 -7.55 -12.05 0.23
N LEU A 170 -6.78 -12.40 -0.81
CA LEU A 170 -6.56 -11.52 -1.97
C LEU A 170 -7.77 -11.45 -2.89
N LEU A 171 -8.47 -12.58 -3.11
CA LEU A 171 -9.69 -12.61 -3.91
C LEU A 171 -10.79 -11.73 -3.30
N ASP A 172 -10.94 -11.75 -1.96
CA ASP A 172 -11.88 -10.87 -1.27
C ASP A 172 -11.55 -9.39 -1.52
N GLN A 173 -10.27 -9.00 -1.40
CA GLN A 173 -9.85 -7.64 -1.70
C GLN A 173 -10.05 -7.27 -3.17
N VAL A 174 -9.80 -8.20 -4.08
CA VAL A 174 -9.97 -7.99 -5.53
C VAL A 174 -11.45 -7.82 -5.87
N ALA A 175 -12.33 -8.66 -5.32
CA ALA A 175 -13.77 -8.58 -5.51
C ALA A 175 -14.32 -7.22 -5.03
N GLU A 176 -13.88 -6.76 -3.85
CA GLU A 176 -14.27 -5.47 -3.30
C GLU A 176 -13.82 -4.29 -4.19
N ARG A 177 -12.63 -4.37 -4.79
CA ARG A 177 -11.99 -3.25 -5.51
C ARG A 177 -12.20 -3.23 -7.01
N CYS A 178 -12.51 -4.37 -7.63
CA CYS A 178 -12.73 -4.49 -9.08
C CYS A 178 -14.22 -4.62 -9.43
N GLY A 179 -15.08 -4.80 -8.42
CA GLY A 179 -16.53 -4.93 -8.61
C GLY A 179 -16.90 -6.03 -9.60
N ASN A 180 -18.00 -5.81 -10.32
CA ASN A 180 -18.57 -6.77 -11.28
C ASN A 180 -17.79 -6.88 -12.60
N ARG A 181 -16.66 -6.17 -12.75
CA ARG A 181 -15.88 -6.18 -13.97
C ARG A 181 -14.84 -7.30 -14.03
N LEU A 182 -14.52 -7.92 -12.89
CA LEU A 182 -13.56 -9.00 -12.83
C LEU A 182 -14.08 -10.23 -13.59
N GLU A 183 -13.38 -10.61 -14.65
CA GLU A 183 -13.72 -11.76 -15.51
C GLU A 183 -12.75 -12.92 -15.30
N LYS A 184 -11.50 -12.61 -14.93
CA LYS A 184 -10.45 -13.62 -14.84
C LYS A 184 -9.42 -13.31 -13.77
N VAL A 185 -9.08 -14.34 -12.99
CA VAL A 185 -7.95 -14.34 -12.07
C VAL A 185 -6.94 -15.40 -12.50
N LEU A 186 -5.69 -15.02 -12.65
CA LEU A 186 -4.59 -15.93 -12.91
C LEU A 186 -3.83 -16.18 -11.61
N VAL A 187 -3.60 -17.45 -11.31
CA VAL A 187 -2.83 -17.92 -10.14
C VAL A 187 -1.79 -18.93 -10.60
N ASP A 188 -0.71 -19.10 -9.84
CA ASP A 188 0.27 -20.13 -10.11
C ASP A 188 -0.23 -21.53 -9.65
N GLN A 189 0.54 -22.59 -9.97
CA GLN A 189 0.20 -23.97 -9.61
C GLN A 189 0.27 -24.26 -8.09
N GLY A 190 0.77 -23.32 -7.29
CA GLY A 190 0.81 -23.44 -5.83
C GLY A 190 -0.56 -23.29 -5.16
N PHE A 191 -1.52 -22.71 -5.88
CA PHE A 191 -2.90 -22.56 -5.41
C PHE A 191 -3.73 -23.80 -5.78
N LYS A 192 -4.50 -24.30 -4.83
CA LYS A 192 -5.36 -25.48 -5.00
C LYS A 192 -6.82 -25.08 -5.22
N ASP A 193 -7.63 -26.07 -5.52
CA ASP A 193 -9.06 -25.97 -5.90
C ASP A 193 -9.89 -25.07 -4.98
N GLU A 194 -9.56 -24.99 -3.68
CA GLU A 194 -10.25 -24.11 -2.72
C GLU A 194 -10.27 -22.63 -3.14
N VAL A 195 -9.15 -22.14 -3.71
CA VAL A 195 -9.07 -20.75 -4.20
C VAL A 195 -9.89 -20.56 -5.46
N LEU A 196 -9.92 -21.57 -6.34
CA LEU A 196 -10.71 -21.55 -7.57
C LEU A 196 -12.22 -21.56 -7.26
N ILE A 197 -12.65 -22.35 -6.27
CA ILE A 197 -14.05 -22.43 -5.83
C ILE A 197 -14.47 -21.12 -5.15
N HIS A 198 -13.61 -20.54 -4.33
CA HIS A 198 -13.90 -19.27 -3.65
C HIS A 198 -14.07 -18.10 -4.63
N GLY A 199 -13.31 -18.08 -5.72
CA GLY A 199 -13.40 -17.05 -6.76
C GLY A 199 -14.55 -17.23 -7.75
N ALA A 200 -15.22 -18.36 -7.73
CA ALA A 200 -16.36 -18.65 -8.62
C ALA A 200 -17.67 -18.12 -8.04
#